data_b92e370ebd63d8b46206a383840e76ee
#
_entry.id   b92e370ebd63d8b46206a383840e76ee
#
_cell.length_a   1.000
_cell.length_b   1.000
_cell.length_c   1.000
_cell.angle_alpha   90.00
_cell.angle_beta   90.00
_cell.angle_gamma   90.00
#
_symmetry.space_group_name_H-M   'P 1'
#
loop_
_entity.id
_entity.type
_entity.pdbx_description
1 polymer ?
#
loop_
_entity_poly.entity_id
_entity_poly.type
_entity_poly.pdbx_seq_one_letter_code
_entity_poly.pdbx_strand_id
1 'polypeptide(L)'
;MRRVFSSESAGMSAFLKRTGAALLVAGVFSTGALALDSAPTNEFEQKLKAYDPESIAAARQYARAADMKGMMARVAPTLRQQIIAGARAQNPNLSSTQIEAFADAFVKSAFVDNAQAIEDASILMMMDIFDKDELVALGKFYSSPIGASIMSKMPKMMERVPTLLSSIVPRAIKDAQEKMKKNGLDVKI
;
A
#
# COMPACT_ATOMS: atom_id res chain seq x y z
N MET A 1 -30.75 -21.53 3.70
CA MET A 1 -30.63 -20.59 4.83
C MET A 1 -29.86 -19.37 4.35
N ARG A 2 -30.55 -18.27 4.13
CA ARG A 2 -29.96 -16.98 3.73
C ARG A 2 -29.39 -16.32 4.99
N ARG A 3 -28.08 -16.09 5.06
CA ARG A 3 -27.50 -15.16 6.03
C ARG A 3 -27.22 -13.83 5.35
N VAL A 4 -27.83 -12.85 5.93
CA VAL A 4 -27.87 -11.43 5.63
C VAL A 4 -26.45 -10.85 5.78
N PHE A 5 -25.86 -10.36 4.70
CA PHE A 5 -24.74 -9.44 4.75
C PHE A 5 -25.31 -8.04 5.01
N SER A 6 -25.24 -7.60 6.24
CA SER A 6 -25.56 -6.23 6.66
C SER A 6 -24.31 -5.56 7.22
N SER A 7 -23.93 -4.49 6.56
CA SER A 7 -23.32 -3.25 7.07
C SER A 7 -22.05 -3.35 7.95
N GLU A 8 -20.90 -3.44 7.34
CA GLU A 8 -19.64 -2.98 7.94
C GLU A 8 -18.79 -2.08 7.02
N SER A 9 -19.40 -1.45 6.04
CA SER A 9 -18.73 -0.39 5.25
C SER A 9 -18.57 0.93 6.02
N ALA A 10 -19.12 1.03 7.23
CA ALA A 10 -19.05 2.24 8.05
C ALA A 10 -17.73 2.39 8.83
N GLY A 11 -17.01 1.29 9.08
CA GLY A 11 -15.78 1.32 9.89
C GLY A 11 -14.57 1.93 9.17
N MET A 12 -14.41 1.65 7.90
CA MET A 12 -13.25 2.12 7.12
C MET A 12 -13.35 3.60 6.75
N SER A 13 -14.58 4.11 6.55
CA SER A 13 -14.81 5.55 6.32
C SER A 13 -14.62 6.40 7.58
N ALA A 14 -14.86 5.82 8.76
CA ALA A 14 -14.64 6.49 10.05
C ALA A 14 -13.16 6.53 10.44
N PHE A 15 -12.39 5.51 10.06
CA PHE A 15 -10.94 5.48 10.28
C PHE A 15 -10.22 6.56 9.43
N LEU A 16 -10.58 6.71 8.16
CA LEU A 16 -10.03 7.75 7.28
C LEU A 16 -10.46 9.19 7.69
N LYS A 17 -11.60 9.35 8.36
CA LYS A 17 -12.04 10.67 8.85
C LYS A 17 -11.45 11.06 10.21
N ARG A 18 -10.93 10.10 10.98
CA ARG A 18 -10.27 10.37 12.27
C ARG A 18 -8.76 10.54 12.18
N THR A 19 -8.14 10.09 11.10
CA THR A 19 -6.75 10.37 10.75
C THR A 19 -6.65 11.54 9.77
N GLY A 20 -7.60 12.45 9.80
CA GLY A 20 -7.40 13.83 9.37
C GLY A 20 -6.33 14.44 10.26
N ALA A 21 -5.09 13.99 10.08
CA ALA A 21 -3.92 14.68 10.52
C ALA A 21 -3.85 15.99 9.72
N ALA A 22 -4.66 16.96 10.15
CA ALA A 22 -4.28 18.34 10.01
C ALA A 22 -2.93 18.46 10.74
N LEU A 23 -1.84 18.24 10.01
CA LEU A 23 -0.50 18.61 10.40
C LEU A 23 -0.49 20.14 10.52
N LEU A 24 -0.99 20.62 11.67
CA LEU A 24 -0.64 21.91 12.22
C LEU A 24 0.86 21.86 12.58
N VAL A 25 1.71 22.07 11.58
CA VAL A 25 3.09 22.48 11.81
C VAL A 25 3.07 23.99 12.00
N ALA A 26 2.49 24.41 13.13
CA ALA A 26 2.71 25.73 13.67
C ALA A 26 3.77 25.62 14.77
N GLY A 27 4.96 26.10 14.45
CA GLY A 27 5.96 26.64 15.36
C GLY A 27 6.22 25.89 16.68
N VAL A 28 7.25 25.06 16.74
CA VAL A 28 8.11 24.97 17.93
C VAL A 28 9.54 24.64 17.46
N PHE A 29 10.28 25.67 17.04
CA PHE A 29 11.71 25.66 17.25
C PHE A 29 11.97 26.17 18.66
N SER A 30 11.73 25.35 19.67
CA SER A 30 12.34 25.53 20.98
C SER A 30 13.25 24.32 21.18
N THR A 31 14.52 24.65 21.42
CA THR A 31 15.58 23.78 21.88
C THR A 31 15.16 23.05 23.15
N GLY A 32 14.51 21.92 22.98
CA GLY A 32 14.24 20.96 24.05
C GLY A 32 14.58 19.60 23.46
N ALA A 33 15.63 18.97 23.96
CA ALA A 33 15.92 17.58 23.73
C ALA A 33 14.70 16.77 24.16
N LEU A 34 13.76 16.52 23.25
CA LEU A 34 12.76 15.48 23.46
C LEU A 34 13.54 14.17 23.36
N ALA A 35 13.79 13.58 24.52
CA ALA A 35 14.16 12.20 24.63
C ALA A 35 13.10 11.39 23.90
N LEU A 36 13.38 10.98 22.66
CA LEU A 36 12.71 9.92 21.95
C LEU A 36 13.17 8.60 22.57
N ASP A 37 12.86 8.44 23.85
CA ASP A 37 13.10 7.21 24.58
C ASP A 37 11.78 6.45 24.70
N SER A 38 11.44 5.82 23.61
CA SER A 38 10.72 4.55 23.47
C SER A 38 10.55 4.32 21.97
N ALA A 39 11.25 3.34 21.47
CA ALA A 39 10.85 2.74 20.19
C ALA A 39 9.34 2.49 20.27
N PRO A 40 8.54 2.92 19.29
CA PRO A 40 7.11 2.69 19.34
C PRO A 40 6.92 1.19 19.56
N THR A 41 6.34 0.87 20.71
CA THR A 41 6.02 -0.52 21.04
C THR A 41 5.22 -1.01 19.85
N ASN A 42 5.76 -1.97 19.10
CA ASN A 42 5.13 -2.41 17.86
C ASN A 42 3.77 -3.02 18.22
N GLU A 43 2.71 -2.21 18.15
CA GLU A 43 1.35 -2.63 18.50
C GLU A 43 0.90 -3.85 17.68
N PHE A 44 1.44 -4.00 16.47
CA PHE A 44 1.17 -5.12 15.59
C PHE A 44 1.78 -6.41 16.13
N GLU A 45 2.98 -6.36 16.69
CA GLU A 45 3.62 -7.50 17.36
C GLU A 45 2.77 -7.98 18.54
N GLN A 46 2.21 -7.07 19.32
CA GLN A 46 1.33 -7.45 20.43
C GLN A 46 0.03 -8.11 19.93
N LYS A 47 -0.57 -7.59 18.87
CA LYS A 47 -1.76 -8.19 18.25
C LYS A 47 -1.47 -9.59 17.70
N LEU A 48 -0.29 -9.82 17.12
CA LEU A 48 0.11 -11.13 16.61
C LEU A 48 0.16 -12.20 17.70
N LYS A 49 0.44 -11.85 18.97
CA LYS A 49 0.46 -12.80 20.09
C LYS A 49 -0.89 -13.46 20.37
N ALA A 50 -1.99 -12.90 19.85
CA ALA A 50 -3.33 -13.48 19.97
C ALA A 50 -3.61 -14.59 18.94
N TYR A 51 -2.76 -14.75 17.93
CA TYR A 51 -2.95 -15.71 16.87
C TYR A 51 -2.12 -16.98 17.10
N ASP A 52 -2.52 -18.08 16.44
CA ASP A 52 -1.79 -19.33 16.45
C ASP A 52 -0.38 -19.15 15.85
N PRO A 53 0.69 -19.58 16.58
CA PRO A 53 2.07 -19.42 16.10
C PRO A 53 2.36 -20.12 14.76
N GLU A 54 1.69 -21.23 14.45
CA GLU A 54 1.87 -21.95 13.19
C GLU A 54 1.29 -21.15 12.01
N SER A 55 0.12 -20.53 12.19
CA SER A 55 -0.48 -19.62 11.21
C SER A 55 0.41 -18.40 10.95
N ILE A 56 0.97 -17.80 12.00
CA ILE A 56 1.93 -16.69 11.88
C ILE A 56 3.17 -17.14 11.08
N ALA A 57 3.69 -18.34 11.37
CA ALA A 57 4.85 -18.87 10.65
C ALA A 57 4.55 -19.09 9.16
N ALA A 58 3.36 -19.61 8.82
CA ALA A 58 2.90 -19.78 7.45
C ALA A 58 2.75 -18.44 6.72
N ALA A 59 2.13 -17.45 7.36
CA ALA A 59 2.01 -16.10 6.80
C ALA A 59 3.38 -15.45 6.56
N ARG A 60 4.33 -15.58 7.49
CA ARG A 60 5.73 -15.12 7.31
C ARG A 60 6.44 -15.83 6.17
N GLN A 61 6.23 -17.14 6.02
CA GLN A 61 6.78 -17.90 4.90
C GLN A 61 6.24 -17.38 3.57
N TYR A 62 4.93 -17.18 3.48
CA TYR A 62 4.30 -16.61 2.29
C TYR A 62 4.81 -15.20 2.00
N ALA A 63 4.86 -14.31 2.99
CA ALA A 63 5.34 -12.94 2.83
C ALA A 63 6.77 -12.86 2.26
N ARG A 64 7.66 -13.75 2.74
CA ARG A 64 9.04 -13.88 2.22
C ARG A 64 9.06 -14.41 0.81
N ALA A 65 8.31 -15.47 0.52
CA ALA A 65 8.28 -16.10 -0.79
C ALA A 65 7.67 -15.19 -1.86
N ALA A 66 6.71 -14.34 -1.48
CA ALA A 66 6.08 -13.35 -2.35
C ALA A 66 6.91 -12.04 -2.49
N ASP A 67 8.09 -11.94 -1.87
CA ASP A 67 8.92 -10.72 -1.84
C ASP A 67 8.12 -9.47 -1.39
N MET A 68 7.30 -9.62 -0.36
CA MET A 68 6.45 -8.55 0.15
C MET A 68 7.27 -7.30 0.51
N LYS A 69 8.44 -7.50 1.13
CA LYS A 69 9.37 -6.42 1.46
C LYS A 69 9.87 -5.68 0.22
N GLY A 70 10.24 -6.39 -0.83
CA GLY A 70 10.66 -5.79 -2.10
C GLY A 70 9.50 -5.07 -2.80
N MET A 71 8.27 -5.60 -2.70
CA MET A 71 7.08 -4.90 -3.21
C MET A 71 6.87 -3.56 -2.51
N MET A 72 6.97 -3.51 -1.18
CA MET A 72 6.86 -2.27 -0.42
C MET A 72 7.98 -1.29 -0.76
N ALA A 73 9.21 -1.76 -0.92
CA ALA A 73 10.34 -0.91 -1.31
C ALA A 73 10.14 -0.24 -2.69
N ARG A 74 9.44 -0.91 -3.62
CA ARG A 74 9.11 -0.34 -4.94
C ARG A 74 8.13 0.82 -4.90
N VAL A 75 7.34 0.95 -3.83
CA VAL A 75 6.41 2.07 -3.62
C VAL A 75 7.13 3.33 -3.12
N ALA A 76 8.27 3.18 -2.45
CA ALA A 76 9.00 4.27 -1.82
C ALA A 76 9.33 5.47 -2.76
N PRO A 77 9.82 5.26 -4.00
CA PRO A 77 10.09 6.38 -4.91
C PRO A 77 8.83 7.18 -5.28
N THR A 78 7.71 6.51 -5.52
CA THR A 78 6.43 7.16 -5.82
C THR A 78 5.93 7.97 -4.63
N LEU A 79 5.99 7.39 -3.43
CA LEU A 79 5.61 8.06 -2.20
C LEU A 79 6.50 9.28 -1.94
N ARG A 80 7.82 9.16 -2.14
CA ARG A 80 8.75 10.29 -2.05
C ARG A 80 8.31 11.47 -2.92
N GLN A 81 7.95 11.22 -4.18
CA GLN A 81 7.49 12.27 -5.09
C GLN A 81 6.17 12.90 -4.64
N GLN A 82 5.24 12.11 -4.12
CA GLN A 82 3.98 12.60 -3.57
C GLN A 82 4.22 13.49 -2.33
N ILE A 83 5.13 13.10 -1.45
CA ILE A 83 5.51 13.91 -0.28
C ILE A 83 6.15 15.24 -0.72
N ILE A 84 7.06 15.21 -1.70
CA ILE A 84 7.67 16.43 -2.25
C ILE A 84 6.59 17.36 -2.81
N ALA A 85 5.68 16.83 -3.62
CA ALA A 85 4.61 17.63 -4.23
C ALA A 85 3.68 18.22 -3.17
N GLY A 86 3.25 17.43 -2.19
CA GLY A 86 2.39 17.88 -1.10
C GLY A 86 3.08 18.90 -0.18
N ALA A 87 4.34 18.64 0.19
CA ALA A 87 5.10 19.57 1.04
C ALA A 87 5.34 20.91 0.35
N ARG A 88 5.65 20.91 -0.94
CA ARG A 88 5.83 22.14 -1.73
C ARG A 88 4.55 22.97 -1.83
N ALA A 89 3.40 22.31 -2.02
CA ALA A 89 2.12 22.99 -2.10
C ALA A 89 1.72 23.64 -0.77
N GLN A 90 2.05 23.01 0.36
CA GLN A 90 1.67 23.48 1.70
C GLN A 90 2.70 24.43 2.33
N ASN A 91 3.94 24.43 1.87
CA ASN A 91 5.04 25.19 2.46
C ASN A 91 5.81 25.97 1.40
N PRO A 92 5.23 27.02 0.81
CA PRO A 92 5.84 27.79 -0.29
C PRO A 92 7.16 28.49 0.11
N ASN A 93 7.42 28.66 1.41
CA ASN A 93 8.62 29.30 1.95
C ASN A 93 9.80 28.36 2.17
N LEU A 94 9.59 27.03 2.05
CA LEU A 94 10.68 26.06 2.17
C LEU A 94 11.45 25.94 0.86
N SER A 95 12.77 25.84 0.98
CA SER A 95 13.64 25.56 -0.18
C SER A 95 13.41 24.12 -0.69
N SER A 96 13.70 23.89 -1.96
CA SER A 96 13.64 22.54 -2.55
C SER A 96 14.50 21.53 -1.76
N THR A 97 15.68 21.93 -1.31
CA THR A 97 16.58 21.11 -0.49
C THR A 97 15.93 20.69 0.84
N GLN A 98 15.23 21.61 1.52
CA GLN A 98 14.54 21.28 2.77
C GLN A 98 13.38 20.32 2.55
N ILE A 99 12.61 20.50 1.48
CA ILE A 99 11.50 19.62 1.12
C ILE A 99 12.00 18.22 0.76
N GLU A 100 13.09 18.13 -0.02
CA GLU A 100 13.70 16.85 -0.38
C GLU A 100 14.27 16.12 0.84
N ALA A 101 14.99 16.83 1.73
CA ALA A 101 15.48 16.27 2.98
C ALA A 101 14.36 15.74 3.88
N PHE A 102 13.22 16.45 3.95
CA PHE A 102 12.04 15.98 4.66
C PHE A 102 11.48 14.70 4.03
N ALA A 103 11.35 14.66 2.69
CA ALA A 103 10.84 13.48 1.98
C ALA A 103 11.75 12.27 2.16
N ASP A 104 13.09 12.47 2.14
CA ASP A 104 14.06 11.41 2.38
C ASP A 104 13.99 10.88 3.82
N ALA A 105 13.89 11.78 4.81
CA ALA A 105 13.71 11.42 6.20
C ALA A 105 12.40 10.65 6.42
N PHE A 106 11.31 11.08 5.78
CA PHE A 106 10.01 10.40 5.83
C PHE A 106 10.10 8.98 5.26
N VAL A 107 10.67 8.83 4.07
CA VAL A 107 10.82 7.51 3.41
C VAL A 107 11.72 6.59 4.25
N LYS A 108 12.83 7.11 4.79
CA LYS A 108 13.69 6.34 5.69
C LYS A 108 12.92 5.88 6.91
N SER A 109 12.22 6.78 7.59
CA SER A 109 11.43 6.45 8.78
C SER A 109 10.35 5.41 8.44
N ALA A 110 9.58 5.62 7.36
CA ALA A 110 8.49 4.73 6.98
C ALA A 110 8.96 3.33 6.61
N PHE A 111 10.01 3.19 5.79
CA PHE A 111 10.38 1.89 5.19
C PHE A 111 11.62 1.24 5.79
N VAL A 112 12.47 1.98 6.50
CA VAL A 112 13.69 1.45 7.11
C VAL A 112 13.52 1.32 8.62
N ASP A 113 13.20 2.44 9.29
CA ASP A 113 13.15 2.46 10.75
C ASP A 113 11.91 1.68 11.27
N ASN A 114 10.82 1.64 10.51
CA ASN A 114 9.57 0.91 10.84
C ASN A 114 9.39 -0.40 10.02
N ALA A 115 10.46 -0.95 9.44
CA ALA A 115 10.37 -2.14 8.59
C ALA A 115 9.72 -3.34 9.32
N GLN A 116 10.01 -3.54 10.60
CA GLN A 116 9.41 -4.62 11.39
C GLN A 116 7.91 -4.39 11.61
N ALA A 117 7.50 -3.16 11.90
CA ALA A 117 6.08 -2.82 12.07
C ALA A 117 5.28 -3.03 10.77
N ILE A 118 5.87 -2.72 9.62
CA ILE A 118 5.26 -3.02 8.31
C ILE A 118 5.14 -4.53 8.09
N GLU A 119 6.18 -5.30 8.41
CA GLU A 119 6.11 -6.77 8.30
C GLU A 119 4.98 -7.30 9.16
N ASP A 120 4.93 -6.95 10.44
CA ASP A 120 3.93 -7.45 11.39
C ASP A 120 2.51 -7.00 11.01
N ALA A 121 2.32 -5.77 10.55
CA ALA A 121 1.04 -5.29 10.01
C ALA A 121 0.60 -6.08 8.77
N SER A 122 1.55 -6.42 7.88
CA SER A 122 1.28 -7.25 6.70
C SER A 122 0.88 -8.67 7.08
N ILE A 123 1.52 -9.24 8.10
CA ILE A 123 1.15 -10.57 8.63
C ILE A 123 -0.26 -10.54 9.23
N LEU A 124 -0.59 -9.52 10.05
CA LEU A 124 -1.94 -9.37 10.59
C LEU A 124 -2.99 -9.28 9.48
N MET A 125 -2.74 -8.47 8.46
CA MET A 125 -3.65 -8.37 7.31
C MET A 125 -3.86 -9.73 6.63
N MET A 126 -2.82 -10.54 6.49
CA MET A 126 -2.96 -11.90 5.93
C MET A 126 -3.78 -12.81 6.83
N MET A 127 -3.58 -12.73 8.16
CA MET A 127 -4.35 -13.50 9.14
C MET A 127 -5.83 -13.14 9.17
N ASP A 128 -6.17 -11.89 8.82
CA ASP A 128 -7.56 -11.44 8.73
C ASP A 128 -8.26 -11.89 7.43
N ILE A 129 -7.48 -12.17 6.37
CA ILE A 129 -8.00 -12.48 5.03
C ILE A 129 -8.01 -13.99 4.78
N PHE A 130 -6.95 -14.70 5.15
CA PHE A 130 -6.71 -16.11 4.83
C PHE A 130 -6.79 -16.98 6.09
N ASP A 131 -7.34 -18.17 5.93
CA ASP A 131 -7.25 -19.18 6.97
C ASP A 131 -5.87 -19.86 6.99
N LYS A 132 -5.62 -20.67 8.01
CA LYS A 132 -4.34 -21.37 8.22
C LYS A 132 -3.95 -22.25 7.03
N ASP A 133 -4.91 -23.01 6.52
CA ASP A 133 -4.63 -23.98 5.44
C ASP A 133 -4.30 -23.24 4.13
N GLU A 134 -4.98 -22.13 3.87
CA GLU A 134 -4.70 -21.22 2.75
C GLU A 134 -3.31 -20.61 2.87
N LEU A 135 -2.93 -20.09 4.05
CA LEU A 135 -1.59 -19.54 4.29
C LEU A 135 -0.48 -20.58 4.08
N VAL A 136 -0.69 -21.80 4.56
CA VAL A 136 0.25 -22.92 4.36
C VAL A 136 0.35 -23.26 2.88
N ALA A 137 -0.76 -23.33 2.16
CA ALA A 137 -0.80 -23.59 0.72
C ALA A 137 -0.09 -22.50 -0.09
N LEU A 138 -0.37 -21.23 0.22
CA LEU A 138 0.30 -20.07 -0.37
C LEU A 138 1.82 -20.12 -0.12
N GLY A 139 2.23 -20.33 1.12
CA GLY A 139 3.65 -20.43 1.48
C GLY A 139 4.36 -21.54 0.70
N LYS A 140 3.77 -22.73 0.61
CA LYS A 140 4.31 -23.86 -0.15
C LYS A 140 4.40 -23.56 -1.64
N PHE A 141 3.33 -23.00 -2.22
CA PHE A 141 3.28 -22.69 -3.65
C PHE A 141 4.34 -21.65 -4.03
N TYR A 142 4.35 -20.51 -3.37
CA TYR A 142 5.26 -19.41 -3.71
C TYR A 142 6.73 -19.71 -3.38
N SER A 143 7.01 -20.58 -2.40
CA SER A 143 8.37 -21.08 -2.12
C SER A 143 8.83 -22.16 -3.11
N SER A 144 7.95 -22.69 -3.94
CA SER A 144 8.31 -23.68 -4.95
C SER A 144 9.05 -23.03 -6.14
N PRO A 145 9.90 -23.79 -6.88
CA PRO A 145 10.54 -23.27 -8.09
C PRO A 145 9.54 -22.72 -9.11
N ILE A 146 8.36 -23.33 -9.23
CA ILE A 146 7.29 -22.90 -10.13
C ILE A 146 6.67 -21.59 -9.64
N GLY A 147 6.35 -21.51 -8.36
CA GLY A 147 5.80 -20.30 -7.74
C GLY A 147 6.77 -19.12 -7.85
N ALA A 148 8.05 -19.33 -7.53
CA ALA A 148 9.09 -18.31 -7.70
C ALA A 148 9.21 -17.84 -9.16
N SER A 149 9.16 -18.78 -10.12
CA SER A 149 9.16 -18.45 -11.55
C SER A 149 7.93 -17.63 -11.97
N ILE A 150 6.74 -17.96 -11.45
CA ILE A 150 5.52 -17.20 -11.71
C ILE A 150 5.67 -15.78 -11.16
N MET A 151 6.07 -15.63 -9.89
CA MET A 151 6.23 -14.33 -9.24
C MET A 151 7.22 -13.43 -9.98
N SER A 152 8.33 -13.98 -10.47
CA SER A 152 9.31 -13.21 -11.25
C SER A 152 8.77 -12.70 -12.60
N LYS A 153 7.71 -13.33 -13.11
CA LYS A 153 7.08 -12.96 -14.40
C LYS A 153 5.90 -12.01 -14.24
N MET A 154 5.28 -11.95 -13.05
CA MET A 154 4.12 -11.08 -12.80
C MET A 154 4.38 -9.60 -13.12
N PRO A 155 5.50 -8.96 -12.71
CA PRO A 155 5.81 -7.59 -13.10
C PRO A 155 5.86 -7.40 -14.62
N LYS A 156 6.49 -8.33 -15.34
CA LYS A 156 6.58 -8.29 -16.82
C LYS A 156 5.21 -8.41 -17.49
N MET A 157 4.29 -9.16 -16.89
CA MET A 157 2.91 -9.23 -17.37
C MET A 157 2.20 -7.89 -17.17
N MET A 158 2.34 -7.28 -15.99
CA MET A 158 1.74 -5.99 -15.69
C MET A 158 2.29 -4.86 -16.58
N GLU A 159 3.58 -4.88 -16.91
CA GLU A 159 4.21 -3.92 -17.85
C GLU A 159 3.58 -3.95 -19.26
N ARG A 160 2.96 -5.07 -19.64
CA ARG A 160 2.29 -5.21 -20.95
C ARG A 160 0.85 -4.71 -20.97
N VAL A 161 0.23 -4.52 -19.82
CA VAL A 161 -1.17 -4.07 -19.71
C VAL A 161 -1.41 -2.73 -20.41
N PRO A 162 -0.57 -1.66 -20.24
CA PRO A 162 -0.75 -0.42 -20.97
C PRO A 162 -0.71 -0.59 -22.51
N THR A 163 0.20 -1.43 -23.02
CA THR A 163 0.30 -1.73 -24.46
C THR A 163 -0.96 -2.44 -24.97
N LEU A 164 -1.51 -3.40 -24.20
CA LEU A 164 -2.76 -4.04 -24.52
C LEU A 164 -3.91 -3.04 -24.56
N LEU A 165 -4.03 -2.20 -23.54
CA LEU A 165 -5.06 -1.17 -23.46
C LEU A 165 -4.96 -0.16 -24.61
N SER A 166 -3.75 0.28 -24.97
CA SER A 166 -3.55 1.21 -26.09
C SER A 166 -4.00 0.65 -27.44
N SER A 167 -4.05 -0.67 -27.58
CA SER A 167 -4.58 -1.33 -28.80
C SER A 167 -6.12 -1.42 -28.81
N ILE A 168 -6.76 -1.45 -27.65
CA ILE A 168 -8.20 -1.67 -27.50
C ILE A 168 -8.96 -0.34 -27.35
N VAL A 169 -8.40 0.62 -26.59
CA VAL A 169 -9.06 1.88 -26.24
C VAL A 169 -9.53 2.68 -27.48
N PRO A 170 -8.75 2.86 -28.56
CA PRO A 170 -9.21 3.61 -29.72
C PRO A 170 -10.46 3.01 -30.37
N ARG A 171 -10.52 1.68 -30.44
CA ARG A 171 -11.70 0.97 -30.96
C ARG A 171 -12.91 1.15 -30.04
N ALA A 172 -12.71 0.99 -28.73
CA ALA A 172 -13.77 1.18 -27.74
C ALA A 172 -14.34 2.61 -27.76
N ILE A 173 -13.49 3.62 -27.93
CA ILE A 173 -13.90 5.02 -28.09
C ILE A 173 -14.78 5.16 -29.35
N LYS A 174 -14.33 4.65 -30.48
CA LYS A 174 -15.08 4.71 -31.75
C LYS A 174 -16.44 4.03 -31.62
N ASP A 175 -16.49 2.82 -31.08
CA ASP A 175 -17.72 2.07 -30.85
C ASP A 175 -18.69 2.82 -29.91
N ALA A 176 -18.16 3.47 -28.86
CA ALA A 176 -18.94 4.30 -27.95
C ALA A 176 -19.51 5.55 -28.66
N GLN A 177 -18.70 6.26 -29.44
CA GLN A 177 -19.14 7.43 -30.22
C GLN A 177 -20.24 7.07 -31.23
N GLU A 178 -20.11 5.95 -31.93
CA GLU A 178 -21.13 5.48 -32.88
C GLU A 178 -22.46 5.17 -32.16
N LYS A 179 -22.41 4.54 -30.98
CA LYS A 179 -23.60 4.26 -30.17
C LYS A 179 -24.26 5.56 -29.68
N MET A 180 -23.47 6.51 -29.19
CA MET A 180 -23.97 7.80 -28.71
C MET A 180 -24.61 8.60 -29.85
N LYS A 181 -23.99 8.61 -31.04
CA LYS A 181 -24.53 9.28 -32.23
C LYS A 181 -25.88 8.72 -32.66
N LYS A 182 -26.06 7.39 -32.58
CA LYS A 182 -27.37 6.75 -32.84
C LYS A 182 -28.45 7.21 -31.85
N ASN A 183 -28.07 7.63 -30.67
CA ASN A 183 -28.96 8.15 -29.64
C ASN A 183 -29.11 9.69 -29.67
N GLY A 184 -28.65 10.34 -30.75
CA GLY A 184 -28.76 11.80 -30.93
C GLY A 184 -27.70 12.63 -30.18
N LEU A 185 -26.66 12.00 -29.63
CA LEU A 185 -25.58 12.65 -28.88
C LEU A 185 -24.28 12.56 -29.68
N ASP A 186 -23.72 13.71 -30.08
CA ASP A 186 -22.42 13.79 -30.76
C ASP A 186 -21.32 14.09 -29.74
N VAL A 187 -20.60 13.04 -29.32
CA VAL A 187 -19.50 13.12 -28.34
C VAL A 187 -18.16 13.07 -29.07
N LYS A 188 -17.36 14.12 -28.95
CA LYS A 188 -15.97 14.19 -29.43
C LYS A 188 -15.02 14.11 -28.22
N ILE A 189 -14.01 13.22 -28.30
CA ILE A 189 -12.94 13.07 -27.32
C ILE A 189 -11.60 13.26 -28.04
#